data_93c939c2758d4c3fa790b0e5729831ab
#
_entry.id   93c939c2758d4c3fa790b0e5729831ab
#
_cell.length_a   1.000
_cell.length_b   1.000
_cell.length_c   1.000
_cell.angle_alpha   90.00
_cell.angle_beta   90.00
_cell.angle_gamma   90.00
#
_symmetry.space_group_name_H-M   'P 1'
#
loop_
_entity.id
_entity.type
_entity.pdbx_description
1 polymer ?
#
loop_
_entity_poly.entity_id
_entity_poly.type
_entity_poly.pdbx_seq_one_letter_code
_entity_poly.pdbx_strand_id
1 'polypeptide(L)'
;AKVRQILLLACRVLAMLAMILAVARTLAGGWAGWMLSTAPDVVVILLDRSASMEARDSQTGITRRQQALDALAQAASAYGGHTRCVLFESVSKTPQEVAQPALLAKLPATGPTDTAADMPALFDAAANWLDRNRSGLTEIWIASDLQKSNWQPDSPRWRAIAGRVAALPQTVRVRLLALAGNTAPNASVTIVSAVRQGHTSNPSMDLTFDIHRSESAAGTVPITFYLDGVRSHMDLAAEGPTTRVHHSLPLDPSRESGFGSIELPPD
;
A
#
# COMPACT_ATOMS: atom_id res chain seq x y z
N ALA A 1 -38.53 -19.95 48.14
CA ALA A 1 -38.88 -19.95 46.69
C ALA A 1 -38.34 -18.72 45.93
N LYS A 2 -38.55 -17.50 46.38
CA LYS A 2 -38.17 -16.26 45.66
C LYS A 2 -36.65 -16.11 45.41
N VAL A 3 -35.81 -16.43 46.42
CA VAL A 3 -34.34 -16.32 46.29
C VAL A 3 -33.79 -17.27 45.21
N ARG A 4 -34.33 -18.52 45.15
CA ARG A 4 -33.92 -19.49 44.13
C ARG A 4 -34.29 -19.03 42.70
N GLN A 5 -35.44 -18.40 42.55
CA GLN A 5 -35.88 -17.86 41.25
C GLN A 5 -34.99 -16.67 40.79
N ILE A 6 -34.63 -15.78 41.72
CA ILE A 6 -33.73 -14.65 41.44
C ILE A 6 -32.34 -15.16 41.06
N LEU A 7 -31.83 -16.16 41.75
CA LEU A 7 -30.53 -16.78 41.47
C LEU A 7 -30.50 -17.41 40.05
N LEU A 8 -31.56 -18.16 39.72
CA LEU A 8 -31.72 -18.79 38.40
C LEU A 8 -31.82 -17.74 37.27
N LEU A 9 -32.52 -16.62 37.52
CA LEU A 9 -32.61 -15.54 36.59
C LEU A 9 -31.24 -14.85 36.36
N ALA A 10 -30.52 -14.58 37.46
CA ALA A 10 -29.17 -14.00 37.38
C ALA A 10 -28.20 -14.92 36.63
N CYS A 11 -28.20 -16.25 36.85
CA CYS A 11 -27.39 -17.17 36.09
C CYS A 11 -27.72 -17.20 34.60
N ARG A 12 -29.02 -17.12 34.24
CA ARG A 12 -29.45 -17.07 32.83
C ARG A 12 -28.98 -15.78 32.14
N VAL A 13 -29.12 -14.64 32.81
CA VAL A 13 -28.65 -13.34 32.30
C VAL A 13 -27.13 -13.34 32.12
N LEU A 14 -26.38 -13.86 33.10
CA LEU A 14 -24.92 -14.00 33.02
C LEU A 14 -24.48 -14.92 31.88
N ALA A 15 -25.17 -16.05 31.69
CA ALA A 15 -24.88 -16.98 30.60
C ALA A 15 -25.16 -16.35 29.23
N MET A 16 -26.27 -15.62 29.07
CA MET A 16 -26.57 -14.88 27.83
C MET A 16 -25.53 -13.77 27.59
N LEU A 17 -25.16 -13.02 28.61
CA LEU A 17 -24.12 -11.97 28.51
C LEU A 17 -22.78 -12.55 28.09
N ALA A 18 -22.37 -13.66 28.70
CA ALA A 18 -21.15 -14.38 28.35
C ALA A 18 -21.17 -14.91 26.91
N MET A 19 -22.31 -15.40 26.44
CA MET A 19 -22.49 -15.86 25.07
C MET A 19 -22.43 -14.71 24.08
N ILE A 20 -23.08 -13.59 24.37
CA ILE A 20 -23.01 -12.36 23.57
C ILE A 20 -21.58 -11.84 23.48
N LEU A 21 -20.85 -11.79 24.60
CA LEU A 21 -19.46 -11.38 24.64
C LEU A 21 -18.54 -12.33 23.86
N ALA A 22 -18.79 -13.65 23.93
CA ALA A 22 -18.03 -14.64 23.16
C ALA A 22 -18.25 -14.47 21.64
N VAL A 23 -19.50 -14.27 21.21
CA VAL A 23 -19.83 -14.02 19.80
C VAL A 23 -19.33 -12.64 19.35
N ALA A 24 -19.47 -11.60 20.17
CA ALA A 24 -18.94 -10.27 19.90
C ALA A 24 -17.42 -10.31 19.74
N ARG A 25 -16.71 -11.13 20.52
CA ARG A 25 -15.25 -11.31 20.41
C ARG A 25 -14.84 -11.92 19.07
N THR A 26 -15.63 -12.83 18.50
CA THR A 26 -15.36 -13.43 17.18
C THR A 26 -15.73 -12.51 16.01
N LEU A 27 -16.74 -11.66 16.18
CA LEU A 27 -17.20 -10.69 15.18
C LEU A 27 -16.44 -9.35 15.26
N ALA A 28 -15.94 -8.99 16.43
CA ALA A 28 -15.15 -7.78 16.65
C ALA A 28 -13.67 -8.00 16.25
N GLY A 29 -13.42 -8.53 15.06
CA GLY A 29 -12.10 -8.59 14.44
C GLY A 29 -11.50 -7.22 14.15
N GLY A 30 -12.16 -6.14 14.62
CA GLY A 30 -11.71 -4.77 14.53
C GLY A 30 -11.06 -4.28 15.83
N TRP A 31 -11.14 -2.98 16.03
CA TRP A 31 -10.58 -2.20 17.13
C TRP A 31 -10.83 -2.76 18.55
N ALA A 32 -12.00 -3.32 18.83
CA ALA A 32 -12.32 -3.91 20.13
C ALA A 32 -11.53 -5.19 20.45
N GLY A 33 -11.12 -5.97 19.45
CA GLY A 33 -10.24 -7.12 19.61
C GLY A 33 -8.82 -6.72 20.06
N TRP A 34 -8.39 -5.51 19.76
CA TRP A 34 -7.10 -4.96 20.18
C TRP A 34 -7.05 -4.68 21.68
N MET A 35 -8.13 -4.15 22.26
CA MET A 35 -8.19 -3.80 23.70
C MET A 35 -8.18 -5.00 24.65
N LEU A 36 -8.57 -6.18 24.15
CA LEU A 36 -8.69 -7.42 24.94
C LEU A 36 -7.52 -8.39 24.74
N SER A 37 -6.57 -8.09 23.87
CA SER A 37 -5.40 -8.92 23.64
C SER A 37 -4.27 -8.59 24.60
N THR A 38 -3.55 -9.59 25.07
CA THR A 38 -2.28 -9.41 25.79
C THR A 38 -1.34 -8.60 24.91
N ALA A 39 -0.72 -7.53 25.45
CA ALA A 39 0.23 -6.73 24.69
C ALA A 39 1.36 -7.61 24.14
N PRO A 40 1.72 -7.47 22.85
CA PRO A 40 2.83 -8.20 22.28
C PRO A 40 4.18 -7.67 22.84
N ASP A 41 5.17 -8.55 22.90
CA ASP A 41 6.53 -8.16 23.25
C ASP A 41 7.17 -7.33 22.13
N VAL A 42 6.85 -7.70 20.87
CA VAL A 42 7.34 -7.02 19.66
C VAL A 42 6.22 -6.81 18.66
N VAL A 43 6.16 -5.61 18.10
CA VAL A 43 5.38 -5.23 16.92
C VAL A 43 6.34 -4.94 15.77
N VAL A 44 6.23 -5.71 14.69
CA VAL A 44 6.93 -5.48 13.44
C VAL A 44 5.99 -4.79 12.47
N ILE A 45 6.26 -3.55 12.13
CA ILE A 45 5.47 -2.75 11.19
C ILE A 45 6.04 -2.90 9.79
N LEU A 46 5.24 -3.37 8.84
CA LEU A 46 5.55 -3.43 7.42
C LEU A 46 4.78 -2.34 6.70
N LEU A 47 5.48 -1.29 6.30
CA LEU A 47 4.89 -0.12 5.65
C LEU A 47 5.13 -0.15 4.14
N ASP A 48 4.04 -0.23 3.39
CA ASP A 48 4.05 0.03 1.96
C ASP A 48 4.20 1.54 1.72
N ARG A 49 5.25 1.92 0.99
CA ARG A 49 5.54 3.31 0.61
C ARG A 49 5.51 3.51 -0.90
N SER A 50 4.83 2.63 -1.62
CA SER A 50 4.68 2.78 -3.07
C SER A 50 3.95 4.07 -3.43
N ALA A 51 4.15 4.55 -4.65
CA ALA A 51 3.52 5.77 -5.15
C ALA A 51 1.99 5.76 -4.99
N SER A 52 1.36 4.60 -5.13
CA SER A 52 -0.10 4.45 -4.94
C SER A 52 -0.59 4.73 -3.51
N MET A 53 0.30 4.68 -2.50
CA MET A 53 0.00 5.08 -1.12
C MET A 53 -0.11 6.60 -0.96
N GLU A 54 0.32 7.39 -1.95
CA GLU A 54 0.13 8.85 -1.97
C GLU A 54 -1.24 9.27 -2.54
N ALA A 55 -2.04 8.33 -3.03
CA ALA A 55 -3.42 8.61 -3.44
C ALA A 55 -4.19 9.21 -2.26
N ARG A 56 -4.90 10.31 -2.55
CA ARG A 56 -5.65 11.08 -1.55
C ARG A 56 -7.09 10.63 -1.49
N ASP A 57 -7.62 10.56 -0.30
CA ASP A 57 -9.05 10.43 -0.10
C ASP A 57 -9.75 11.73 -0.54
N SER A 58 -10.77 11.61 -1.39
CA SER A 58 -11.47 12.76 -1.99
C SER A 58 -12.23 13.62 -0.99
N GLN A 59 -12.57 13.09 0.18
CA GLN A 59 -13.33 13.79 1.21
C GLN A 59 -12.41 14.49 2.22
N THR A 60 -11.34 13.80 2.64
CA THR A 60 -10.45 14.29 3.69
C THR A 60 -9.18 14.94 3.16
N GLY A 61 -8.81 14.69 1.90
CA GLY A 61 -7.55 15.14 1.30
C GLY A 61 -6.29 14.47 1.89
N ILE A 62 -6.46 13.51 2.80
CA ILE A 62 -5.36 12.81 3.48
C ILE A 62 -4.90 11.65 2.60
N THR A 63 -3.59 11.45 2.47
CA THR A 63 -3.04 10.32 1.71
C THR A 63 -3.26 8.99 2.46
N ARG A 64 -3.35 7.87 1.72
CA ARG A 64 -3.42 6.52 2.30
C ARG A 64 -2.25 6.27 3.24
N ARG A 65 -1.04 6.69 2.85
CA ARG A 65 0.15 6.58 3.69
C ARG A 65 -0.03 7.33 5.02
N GLN A 66 -0.53 8.56 5.00
CA GLN A 66 -0.78 9.32 6.23
C GLN A 66 -1.83 8.64 7.11
N GLN A 67 -2.94 8.15 6.52
CA GLN A 67 -3.95 7.38 7.24
C GLN A 67 -3.35 6.12 7.88
N ALA A 68 -2.46 5.42 7.15
CA ALA A 68 -1.74 4.27 7.68
C ALA A 68 -0.90 4.63 8.91
N LEU A 69 -0.09 5.67 8.78
CA LEU A 69 0.83 6.10 9.84
C LEU A 69 0.08 6.53 11.10
N ASP A 70 -1.00 7.27 10.95
CA ASP A 70 -1.83 7.71 12.07
C ASP A 70 -2.49 6.52 12.78
N ALA A 71 -3.05 5.58 12.03
CA ALA A 71 -3.65 4.37 12.58
C ALA A 71 -2.62 3.48 13.29
N LEU A 72 -1.45 3.27 12.68
CA LEU A 72 -0.36 2.50 13.26
C LEU A 72 0.19 3.15 14.52
N ALA A 73 0.39 4.48 14.51
CA ALA A 73 0.86 5.23 15.66
C ALA A 73 -0.13 5.16 16.84
N GLN A 74 -1.42 5.31 16.55
CA GLN A 74 -2.48 5.19 17.55
C GLN A 74 -2.51 3.78 18.16
N ALA A 75 -2.48 2.76 17.31
CA ALA A 75 -2.51 1.38 17.74
C ALA A 75 -1.28 1.00 18.58
N ALA A 76 -0.08 1.38 18.15
CA ALA A 76 1.16 1.07 18.85
C ALA A 76 1.24 1.82 20.20
N SER A 77 0.75 3.07 20.26
CA SER A 77 0.70 3.85 21.50
C SER A 77 -0.22 3.22 22.55
N ALA A 78 -1.25 2.47 22.14
CA ALA A 78 -2.16 1.79 23.05
C ALA A 78 -1.51 0.65 23.85
N TYR A 79 -0.41 0.07 23.40
CA TYR A 79 0.33 -0.99 24.11
C TYR A 79 1.30 -0.46 25.19
N GLY A 80 1.54 0.85 25.23
CA GLY A 80 2.46 1.45 26.18
C GLY A 80 3.94 1.17 25.89
N GLY A 81 4.83 1.58 26.81
CA GLY A 81 6.28 1.56 26.61
C GLY A 81 6.96 0.16 26.72
N HIS A 82 6.21 -0.90 26.97
CA HIS A 82 6.78 -2.25 27.14
C HIS A 82 6.87 -3.03 25.82
N THR A 83 6.14 -2.62 24.78
CA THR A 83 6.17 -3.25 23.47
C THR A 83 7.26 -2.63 22.60
N ARG A 84 8.19 -3.44 22.12
CA ARG A 84 9.22 -3.00 21.19
C ARG A 84 8.62 -2.87 19.79
N CYS A 85 8.76 -1.71 19.15
CA CYS A 85 8.26 -1.46 17.80
C CYS A 85 9.44 -1.40 16.82
N VAL A 86 9.34 -2.15 15.71
CA VAL A 86 10.34 -2.19 14.65
C VAL A 86 9.67 -1.94 13.31
N LEU A 87 10.11 -0.91 12.61
CA LEU A 87 9.63 -0.54 11.28
C LEU A 87 10.49 -1.20 10.19
N PHE A 88 9.83 -1.79 9.22
CA PHE A 88 10.35 -2.13 7.91
C PHE A 88 9.54 -1.38 6.88
N GLU A 89 10.16 -0.67 5.97
CA GLU A 89 9.49 0.02 4.89
C GLU A 89 9.91 -0.54 3.52
N SER A 90 9.06 -0.38 2.52
CA SER A 90 9.17 -1.12 1.25
C SER A 90 10.38 -0.77 0.39
N VAL A 91 11.06 0.36 0.65
CA VAL A 91 12.23 0.79 -0.14
C VAL A 91 13.50 0.14 0.39
N SER A 92 13.90 0.45 1.63
CA SER A 92 15.15 -0.07 2.21
C SER A 92 15.05 -1.51 2.70
N LYS A 93 13.86 -1.92 3.16
CA LYS A 93 13.59 -3.23 3.77
C LYS A 93 14.51 -3.55 4.96
N THR A 94 15.03 -2.51 5.61
CA THR A 94 15.93 -2.62 6.76
C THR A 94 15.17 -2.35 8.06
N PRO A 95 15.50 -3.05 9.16
CA PRO A 95 14.85 -2.83 10.44
C PRO A 95 15.25 -1.48 11.02
N GLN A 96 14.27 -0.69 11.40
CA GLN A 96 14.44 0.55 12.15
C GLN A 96 13.65 0.49 13.45
N GLU A 97 14.32 0.65 14.57
CA GLU A 97 13.66 0.68 15.87
C GLU A 97 12.90 1.99 16.08
N VAL A 98 11.65 1.87 16.51
CA VAL A 98 10.76 3.01 16.73
C VAL A 98 10.54 3.17 18.24
N ALA A 99 11.37 4.01 18.86
CA ALA A 99 11.31 4.23 20.31
C ALA A 99 10.02 4.93 20.75
N GLN A 100 9.45 5.76 19.91
CA GLN A 100 8.22 6.51 20.17
C GLN A 100 7.23 6.34 19.03
N PRO A 101 6.26 5.39 19.12
CA PRO A 101 5.28 5.14 18.05
C PRO A 101 4.50 6.38 17.63
N ALA A 102 4.22 7.31 18.55
CA ALA A 102 3.55 8.57 18.22
C ALA A 102 4.30 9.46 17.21
N LEU A 103 5.61 9.23 17.03
CA LEU A 103 6.43 9.96 16.08
C LEU A 103 6.60 9.22 14.73
N LEU A 104 5.90 8.10 14.54
CA LEU A 104 6.04 7.26 13.33
C LEU A 104 5.90 8.08 12.05
N ALA A 105 4.93 8.98 11.98
CA ALA A 105 4.69 9.85 10.82
C ALA A 105 5.79 10.92 10.58
N LYS A 106 6.67 11.14 11.55
CA LYS A 106 7.77 12.14 11.47
C LYS A 106 9.11 11.52 11.11
N LEU A 107 9.19 10.20 11.02
CA LEU A 107 10.43 9.52 10.65
C LEU A 107 10.74 9.75 9.16
N PRO A 108 11.99 10.05 8.77
CA PRO A 108 12.35 10.15 7.35
C PRO A 108 12.03 8.88 6.55
N ALA A 109 12.17 7.72 7.19
CA ALA A 109 11.86 6.42 6.60
C ALA A 109 10.36 6.17 6.33
N THR A 110 9.47 7.07 6.72
CA THR A 110 8.04 6.98 6.45
C THR A 110 7.54 8.04 5.47
N GLY A 111 8.45 8.86 4.92
CA GLY A 111 8.13 9.87 3.91
C GLY A 111 7.61 9.28 2.59
N PRO A 112 7.08 10.12 1.68
CA PRO A 112 6.61 9.68 0.36
C PRO A 112 7.75 9.16 -0.51
N THR A 113 7.41 8.32 -1.50
CA THR A 113 8.36 7.82 -2.51
C THR A 113 7.63 7.49 -3.81
N ASP A 114 8.34 7.58 -4.92
CA ASP A 114 7.83 7.26 -6.26
C ASP A 114 8.19 5.83 -6.70
N THR A 115 8.59 4.97 -5.75
CA THR A 115 8.99 3.59 -6.06
C THR A 115 7.80 2.63 -5.99
N ALA A 116 7.89 1.51 -6.70
CA ALA A 116 7.01 0.36 -6.47
C ALA A 116 7.46 -0.41 -5.22
N ALA A 117 6.52 -1.05 -4.53
CA ALA A 117 6.83 -1.94 -3.42
C ALA A 117 7.01 -3.39 -3.90
N ASP A 118 7.92 -4.12 -3.26
CA ASP A 118 8.01 -5.58 -3.35
C ASP A 118 7.63 -6.16 -1.97
N MET A 119 6.33 -6.41 -1.79
CA MET A 119 5.79 -6.90 -0.52
C MET A 119 6.35 -8.28 -0.14
N PRO A 120 6.50 -9.26 -1.04
CA PRO A 120 7.20 -10.50 -0.73
C PRO A 120 8.62 -10.29 -0.18
N ALA A 121 9.41 -9.38 -0.77
CA ALA A 121 10.75 -9.09 -0.26
C ALA A 121 10.73 -8.41 1.11
N LEU A 122 9.75 -7.53 1.35
CA LEU A 122 9.57 -6.86 2.63
C LEU A 122 9.25 -7.87 3.74
N PHE A 123 8.35 -8.81 3.47
CA PHE A 123 8.02 -9.91 4.39
C PHE A 123 9.21 -10.83 4.65
N ASP A 124 9.97 -11.15 3.61
CA ASP A 124 11.15 -11.99 3.73
C ASP A 124 12.20 -11.35 4.64
N ALA A 125 12.43 -10.05 4.49
CA ALA A 125 13.32 -9.29 5.36
C ALA A 125 12.87 -9.32 6.82
N ALA A 126 11.56 -9.12 7.07
CA ALA A 126 10.99 -9.19 8.41
C ALA A 126 11.08 -10.60 9.02
N ALA A 127 10.80 -11.66 8.24
CA ALA A 127 10.92 -13.05 8.70
C ALA A 127 12.37 -13.40 9.06
N ASN A 128 13.34 -12.95 8.26
CA ASN A 128 14.76 -13.12 8.54
C ASN A 128 15.20 -12.37 9.80
N TRP A 129 14.62 -11.21 10.07
CA TRP A 129 14.90 -10.47 11.29
C TRP A 129 14.31 -11.20 12.51
N LEU A 130 13.07 -11.69 12.41
CA LEU A 130 12.38 -12.43 13.48
C LEU A 130 13.11 -13.73 13.86
N ASP A 131 13.70 -14.43 12.89
CA ASP A 131 14.47 -15.63 13.16
C ASP A 131 15.72 -15.34 14.02
N ARG A 132 16.34 -14.18 13.81
CA ARG A 132 17.51 -13.73 14.58
C ARG A 132 17.14 -13.04 15.89
N ASN A 133 15.96 -12.45 15.99
CA ASN A 133 15.49 -11.69 17.15
C ASN A 133 14.29 -12.39 17.80
N ARG A 134 14.61 -13.46 18.52
CA ARG A 134 13.60 -14.28 19.20
C ARG A 134 12.94 -13.46 20.31
N SER A 135 11.66 -13.29 20.22
CA SER A 135 10.81 -12.62 21.21
C SER A 135 9.64 -13.53 21.56
N GLY A 136 8.87 -13.20 22.57
CA GLY A 136 7.68 -13.94 22.93
C GLY A 136 6.55 -13.74 21.92
N LEU A 137 5.45 -13.12 22.35
CA LEU A 137 4.34 -12.80 21.45
C LEU A 137 4.74 -11.68 20.48
N THR A 138 4.70 -12.00 19.19
CA THR A 138 5.05 -11.06 18.11
C THR A 138 3.84 -10.76 17.26
N GLU A 139 3.63 -9.50 16.92
CA GLU A 139 2.65 -9.09 15.92
C GLU A 139 3.35 -8.47 14.71
N ILE A 140 2.96 -8.89 13.51
CA ILE A 140 3.35 -8.24 12.26
C ILE A 140 2.16 -7.40 11.80
N TRP A 141 2.35 -6.11 11.72
CA TRP A 141 1.35 -5.16 11.25
C TRP A 141 1.71 -4.67 9.86
N ILE A 142 0.82 -4.85 8.93
CA ILE A 142 1.04 -4.51 7.53
C ILE A 142 0.11 -3.36 7.18
N ALA A 143 0.63 -2.30 6.60
CA ALA A 143 -0.16 -1.23 6.04
C ALA A 143 0.13 -1.11 4.53
N SER A 144 -0.89 -1.34 3.69
CA SER A 144 -0.78 -1.33 2.23
C SER A 144 -2.14 -1.09 1.59
N ASP A 145 -2.15 -0.55 0.39
CA ASP A 145 -3.34 -0.40 -0.45
C ASP A 145 -3.65 -1.65 -1.30
N LEU A 146 -2.89 -2.71 -1.10
CA LEU A 146 -3.08 -4.03 -1.71
C LEU A 146 -2.94 -4.06 -3.23
N GLN A 147 -2.17 -3.16 -3.83
CA GLN A 147 -1.92 -3.19 -5.26
C GLN A 147 -1.35 -4.55 -5.70
N LYS A 148 -2.00 -5.17 -6.70
CA LYS A 148 -1.62 -6.51 -7.19
C LYS A 148 -0.17 -6.57 -7.66
N SER A 149 0.33 -5.51 -8.29
CA SER A 149 1.73 -5.37 -8.75
C SER A 149 2.73 -5.46 -7.59
N ASN A 150 2.41 -4.83 -6.45
CA ASN A 150 3.28 -4.79 -5.26
C ASN A 150 3.22 -6.11 -4.47
N TRP A 151 2.02 -6.70 -4.38
CA TRP A 151 1.79 -7.92 -3.61
C TRP A 151 2.14 -9.20 -4.37
N GLN A 152 2.08 -9.20 -5.70
CA GLN A 152 2.39 -10.37 -6.53
C GLN A 152 1.74 -11.66 -5.98
N PRO A 153 0.41 -11.74 -5.86
CA PRO A 153 -0.27 -12.80 -5.11
C PRO A 153 0.02 -14.21 -5.64
N ASP A 154 0.34 -14.34 -6.93
CA ASP A 154 0.66 -15.61 -7.58
C ASP A 154 2.14 -16.01 -7.42
N SER A 155 2.95 -15.19 -6.74
CA SER A 155 4.38 -15.47 -6.56
C SER A 155 4.61 -16.68 -5.65
N PRO A 156 5.47 -17.65 -6.04
CA PRO A 156 5.83 -18.78 -5.20
C PRO A 156 6.56 -18.37 -3.91
N ARG A 157 7.08 -17.14 -3.84
CA ARG A 157 7.76 -16.58 -2.67
C ARG A 157 6.86 -16.59 -1.43
N TRP A 158 5.55 -16.38 -1.59
CA TRP A 158 4.61 -16.39 -0.47
C TRP A 158 4.57 -17.72 0.27
N ARG A 159 4.66 -18.84 -0.47
CA ARG A 159 4.69 -20.17 0.15
C ARG A 159 5.95 -20.36 1.00
N ALA A 160 7.09 -19.92 0.51
CA ALA A 160 8.36 -19.98 1.23
C ALA A 160 8.33 -19.11 2.50
N ILE A 161 7.78 -17.89 2.41
CA ILE A 161 7.63 -16.96 3.54
C ILE A 161 6.69 -17.57 4.59
N ALA A 162 5.54 -18.08 4.19
CA ALA A 162 4.58 -18.72 5.10
C ALA A 162 5.21 -19.91 5.84
N GLY A 163 5.95 -20.77 5.13
CA GLY A 163 6.68 -21.87 5.74
C GLY A 163 7.72 -21.41 6.75
N ARG A 164 8.44 -20.34 6.46
CA ARG A 164 9.43 -19.77 7.38
C ARG A 164 8.78 -19.16 8.62
N VAL A 165 7.73 -18.37 8.45
CA VAL A 165 7.00 -17.77 9.58
C VAL A 165 6.38 -18.85 10.46
N ALA A 166 5.83 -19.93 9.87
CA ALA A 166 5.29 -21.06 10.63
C ALA A 166 6.35 -21.85 11.41
N ALA A 167 7.61 -21.84 10.97
CA ALA A 167 8.73 -22.49 11.63
C ALA A 167 9.37 -21.65 12.75
N LEU A 168 8.96 -20.41 12.93
CA LEU A 168 9.49 -19.56 14.02
C LEU A 168 9.08 -20.12 15.38
N PRO A 169 9.98 -20.11 16.39
CA PRO A 169 9.69 -20.62 17.73
C PRO A 169 8.70 -19.74 18.51
N GLN A 170 8.58 -18.47 18.16
CA GLN A 170 7.67 -17.51 18.80
C GLN A 170 6.28 -17.52 18.15
N THR A 171 5.27 -17.15 18.94
CA THR A 171 3.92 -16.96 18.40
C THR A 171 3.86 -15.68 17.57
N VAL A 172 3.57 -15.82 16.28
CA VAL A 172 3.44 -14.69 15.35
C VAL A 172 1.98 -14.51 14.96
N ARG A 173 1.46 -13.29 15.15
CA ARG A 173 0.15 -12.87 14.66
C ARG A 173 0.32 -11.83 13.56
N VAL A 174 -0.45 -11.94 12.49
CA VAL A 174 -0.40 -11.00 11.38
C VAL A 174 -1.69 -10.18 11.37
N ARG A 175 -1.54 -8.85 11.27
CA ARG A 175 -2.64 -7.90 11.13
C ARG A 175 -2.44 -7.08 9.87
N LEU A 176 -3.47 -7.00 9.06
CA LEU A 176 -3.45 -6.23 7.82
C LEU A 176 -4.36 -5.01 7.96
N LEU A 177 -3.77 -3.83 7.81
CA LEU A 177 -4.47 -2.57 7.60
C LEU A 177 -4.55 -2.35 6.08
N ALA A 178 -5.69 -2.74 5.51
CA ALA A 178 -5.99 -2.54 4.10
C ALA A 178 -6.52 -1.12 3.89
N LEU A 179 -5.83 -0.34 3.08
CA LEU A 179 -6.16 1.05 2.76
C LEU A 179 -6.79 1.16 1.37
N ALA A 180 -7.55 0.13 0.98
CA ALA A 180 -8.33 0.14 -0.24
C ALA A 180 -9.49 1.14 -0.08
N GLY A 181 -9.33 2.33 -0.60
CA GLY A 181 -10.43 3.32 -0.76
C GLY A 181 -11.14 3.12 -2.10
N ASN A 182 -12.22 3.88 -2.31
CA ASN A 182 -12.78 4.04 -3.64
C ASN A 182 -11.63 4.45 -4.57
N THR A 183 -11.33 3.59 -5.54
CA THR A 183 -10.31 3.87 -6.54
C THR A 183 -10.74 5.11 -7.30
N ALA A 184 -10.06 6.23 -7.06
CA ALA A 184 -10.14 7.33 -8.00
C ALA A 184 -9.83 6.79 -9.40
N PRO A 185 -10.45 7.34 -10.46
CA PRO A 185 -10.11 6.94 -11.81
C PRO A 185 -8.60 7.05 -11.99
N ASN A 186 -7.97 5.93 -12.26
CA ASN A 186 -6.52 5.88 -12.43
C ASN A 186 -6.20 5.68 -13.91
N ALA A 187 -5.23 6.42 -14.42
CA ALA A 187 -4.72 6.27 -15.77
C ALA A 187 -3.20 6.11 -15.76
N SER A 188 -2.71 5.28 -16.65
CA SER A 188 -1.27 5.12 -16.86
C SER A 188 -0.93 5.11 -18.35
N VAL A 189 0.28 5.57 -18.68
CA VAL A 189 0.80 5.57 -20.04
C VAL A 189 2.01 4.62 -20.14
N THR A 190 2.04 3.82 -21.20
CA THR A 190 3.16 2.93 -21.48
C THR A 190 3.64 3.15 -22.90
N ILE A 191 4.90 3.51 -23.08
CA ILE A 191 5.50 3.65 -24.42
C ILE A 191 5.74 2.24 -24.97
N VAL A 192 5.13 1.95 -26.13
CA VAL A 192 5.28 0.69 -26.84
C VAL A 192 6.47 0.77 -27.81
N SER A 193 6.57 1.89 -28.54
CA SER A 193 7.71 2.14 -29.44
C SER A 193 7.92 3.63 -29.62
N ALA A 194 9.18 4.01 -29.83
CA ALA A 194 9.60 5.35 -30.21
C ALA A 194 10.64 5.19 -31.33
N VAL A 195 10.31 5.62 -32.53
CA VAL A 195 11.16 5.44 -33.71
C VAL A 195 11.40 6.79 -34.37
N ARG A 196 12.67 7.16 -34.52
CA ARG A 196 13.04 8.35 -35.29
C ARG A 196 12.86 8.06 -36.79
N GLN A 197 12.10 8.89 -37.45
CA GLN A 197 11.84 8.84 -38.89
C GLN A 197 12.21 10.15 -39.57
N GLY A 198 12.20 10.14 -40.91
CA GLY A 198 12.41 11.32 -41.73
C GLY A 198 13.86 11.54 -42.15
N HIS A 199 14.04 12.52 -43.05
CA HIS A 199 15.36 12.96 -43.53
C HIS A 199 15.99 13.88 -42.49
N THR A 200 17.30 14.08 -42.59
CA THR A 200 18.09 14.96 -41.70
C THR A 200 17.56 16.41 -41.67
N SER A 201 16.85 16.86 -42.71
CA SER A 201 16.26 18.21 -42.76
C SER A 201 14.88 18.33 -42.09
N ASN A 202 14.17 17.23 -41.87
CA ASN A 202 12.85 17.25 -41.24
C ASN A 202 12.62 15.91 -40.47
N PRO A 203 13.38 15.69 -39.41
CA PRO A 203 13.23 14.48 -38.61
C PRO A 203 11.95 14.53 -37.75
N SER A 204 11.35 13.37 -37.55
CA SER A 204 10.21 13.19 -36.64
C SER A 204 10.43 11.98 -35.73
N MET A 205 9.73 11.97 -34.60
CA MET A 205 9.64 10.81 -33.71
C MET A 205 8.24 10.23 -33.80
N ASP A 206 8.12 9.02 -34.31
CA ASP A 206 6.87 8.29 -34.30
C ASP A 206 6.75 7.52 -33.00
N LEU A 207 5.81 7.93 -32.18
CA LEU A 207 5.50 7.34 -30.89
C LEU A 207 4.27 6.46 -31.00
N THR A 208 4.39 5.24 -30.49
CA THR A 208 3.24 4.38 -30.21
C THR A 208 3.20 4.16 -28.70
N PHE A 209 2.08 4.49 -28.08
CA PHE A 209 1.91 4.31 -26.64
C PHE A 209 0.50 3.84 -26.31
N ASP A 210 0.36 3.10 -25.22
CA ASP A 210 -0.90 2.62 -24.69
C ASP A 210 -1.26 3.44 -23.45
N ILE A 211 -2.52 3.88 -23.41
CA ILE A 211 -3.13 4.45 -22.20
C ILE A 211 -4.02 3.38 -21.58
N HIS A 212 -3.74 3.04 -20.35
CA HIS A 212 -4.55 2.14 -19.54
C HIS A 212 -5.34 2.95 -18.53
N ARG A 213 -6.66 2.74 -18.46
CA ARG A 213 -7.55 3.41 -17.50
C ARG A 213 -8.30 2.39 -16.67
N SER A 214 -8.56 2.74 -15.41
CA SER A 214 -9.44 1.95 -14.55
C SER A 214 -10.92 2.06 -14.97
N GLU A 215 -11.29 3.15 -15.65
CA GLU A 215 -12.64 3.38 -16.17
C GLU A 215 -12.78 2.84 -17.58
N SER A 216 -13.90 2.15 -17.83
CA SER A 216 -14.25 1.65 -19.17
C SER A 216 -15.10 2.65 -19.97
N ALA A 217 -15.62 3.70 -19.33
CA ALA A 217 -16.43 4.71 -19.99
C ALA A 217 -15.60 5.54 -20.96
N ALA A 218 -16.19 5.90 -22.10
CA ALA A 218 -15.57 6.83 -23.04
C ALA A 218 -15.32 8.18 -22.34
N GLY A 219 -14.17 8.77 -22.60
CA GLY A 219 -13.79 10.04 -21.98
C GLY A 219 -12.58 10.65 -22.66
N THR A 220 -12.33 11.91 -22.37
CA THR A 220 -11.16 12.64 -22.88
C THR A 220 -10.04 12.60 -21.85
N VAL A 221 -8.85 12.21 -22.27
CA VAL A 221 -7.64 12.20 -21.43
C VAL A 221 -6.67 13.24 -21.97
N PRO A 222 -6.38 14.32 -21.24
CA PRO A 222 -5.38 15.28 -21.64
C PRO A 222 -3.99 14.69 -21.44
N ILE A 223 -3.15 14.79 -22.47
CA ILE A 223 -1.78 14.28 -22.48
C ILE A 223 -0.84 15.44 -22.73
N THR A 224 0.24 15.50 -21.96
CA THR A 224 1.33 16.42 -22.16
C THR A 224 2.57 15.71 -22.65
N PHE A 225 3.14 16.18 -23.74
CA PHE A 225 4.45 15.73 -24.24
C PHE A 225 5.47 16.80 -23.89
N TYR A 226 6.60 16.38 -23.38
CA TYR A 226 7.80 17.18 -23.25
C TYR A 226 8.84 16.59 -24.18
N LEU A 227 9.41 17.41 -25.05
CA LEU A 227 10.48 17.00 -25.95
C LEU A 227 11.50 18.15 -26.02
N ASP A 228 12.72 17.89 -25.55
CA ASP A 228 13.82 18.88 -25.57
C ASP A 228 13.47 20.26 -24.97
N GLY A 229 12.62 20.29 -23.94
CA GLY A 229 12.14 21.50 -23.28
C GLY A 229 10.92 22.14 -23.94
N VAL A 230 10.43 21.59 -25.05
CA VAL A 230 9.18 22.03 -25.68
C VAL A 230 8.02 21.23 -25.10
N ARG A 231 6.98 21.94 -24.69
CA ARG A 231 5.75 21.34 -24.15
C ARG A 231 4.65 21.42 -25.21
N SER A 232 4.00 20.29 -25.46
CA SER A 232 2.81 20.21 -26.30
C SER A 232 1.69 19.45 -25.61
N HIS A 233 0.45 19.79 -25.91
CA HIS A 233 -0.75 19.17 -25.33
C HIS A 233 -1.59 18.49 -26.41
N MET A 234 -2.22 17.38 -26.04
CA MET A 234 -3.19 16.70 -26.88
C MET A 234 -4.31 16.16 -26.01
N ASP A 235 -5.54 16.41 -26.40
CA ASP A 235 -6.72 15.79 -25.80
C ASP A 235 -7.05 14.51 -26.57
N LEU A 236 -6.93 13.38 -25.92
CA LEU A 236 -7.20 12.07 -26.50
C LEU A 236 -8.58 11.56 -26.12
N ALA A 237 -9.41 11.28 -27.12
CA ALA A 237 -10.63 10.50 -26.90
C ALA A 237 -10.25 9.03 -26.62
N ALA A 238 -10.45 8.61 -25.39
CA ALA A 238 -10.16 7.24 -24.96
C ALA A 238 -11.46 6.43 -24.88
N GLU A 239 -11.52 5.33 -25.63
CA GLU A 239 -12.63 4.39 -25.63
C GLU A 239 -12.21 3.09 -24.93
N GLY A 240 -12.82 2.82 -23.77
CA GLY A 240 -12.53 1.61 -23.00
C GLY A 240 -11.28 1.68 -22.09
N PRO A 241 -10.88 0.52 -21.53
CA PRO A 241 -9.82 0.45 -20.52
C PRO A 241 -8.41 0.59 -21.09
N THR A 242 -8.23 0.35 -22.39
CA THR A 242 -6.92 0.48 -23.05
C THR A 242 -7.11 1.11 -24.42
N THR A 243 -6.40 2.20 -24.66
CA THR A 243 -6.41 2.91 -25.95
C THR A 243 -4.99 3.02 -26.47
N ARG A 244 -4.74 2.48 -27.68
CA ARG A 244 -3.46 2.61 -28.37
C ARG A 244 -3.45 3.85 -29.24
N VAL A 245 -2.38 4.62 -29.11
CA VAL A 245 -2.20 5.90 -29.79
C VAL A 245 -0.93 5.88 -30.62
N HIS A 246 -1.04 6.40 -31.85
CA HIS A 246 0.09 6.69 -32.70
C HIS A 246 0.19 8.20 -32.88
N HIS A 247 1.32 8.78 -32.55
CA HIS A 247 1.53 10.20 -32.63
C HIS A 247 2.93 10.53 -33.14
N SER A 248 3.04 11.45 -34.08
CA SER A 248 4.31 11.89 -34.64
C SER A 248 4.68 13.27 -34.10
N LEU A 249 5.85 13.40 -33.49
CA LEU A 249 6.40 14.62 -32.96
C LEU A 249 7.54 15.12 -33.84
N PRO A 250 7.55 16.40 -34.27
CA PRO A 250 8.67 16.95 -34.99
C PRO A 250 9.89 17.05 -34.08
N LEU A 251 11.07 16.70 -34.63
CA LEU A 251 12.34 16.82 -33.93
C LEU A 251 13.14 18.00 -34.44
N ASP A 252 13.99 18.55 -33.59
CA ASP A 252 14.96 19.57 -34.01
C ASP A 252 16.04 18.90 -34.87
N PRO A 253 16.21 19.32 -36.17
CA PRO A 253 17.21 18.73 -37.04
C PRO A 253 18.66 19.03 -36.61
N SER A 254 18.89 20.00 -35.77
CA SER A 254 20.21 20.34 -35.24
C SER A 254 20.69 19.46 -34.12
N ARG A 255 19.81 18.58 -33.56
CA ARG A 255 20.11 17.72 -32.43
C ARG A 255 20.22 16.27 -32.83
N GLU A 256 21.30 15.64 -32.46
CA GLU A 256 21.52 14.19 -32.68
C GLU A 256 20.79 13.32 -31.65
N SER A 257 20.62 13.83 -30.42
CA SER A 257 19.95 13.16 -29.33
C SER A 257 19.12 14.15 -28.52
N GLY A 258 18.07 13.65 -27.87
CA GLY A 258 17.18 14.45 -27.05
C GLY A 258 16.52 13.60 -25.95
N PHE A 259 15.86 14.26 -25.03
CA PHE A 259 15.07 13.65 -23.95
C PHE A 259 13.63 14.10 -24.06
N GLY A 260 12.71 13.15 -23.90
CA GLY A 260 11.27 13.44 -23.86
C GLY A 260 10.55 12.61 -22.80
N SER A 261 9.41 13.13 -22.34
CA SER A 261 8.47 12.43 -21.48
C SER A 261 7.03 12.61 -21.95
N ILE A 262 6.18 11.67 -21.57
CA ILE A 262 4.73 11.75 -21.72
C ILE A 262 4.15 11.79 -20.32
N GLU A 263 3.32 12.79 -20.06
CA GLU A 263 2.70 12.98 -18.75
C GLU A 263 1.18 12.99 -18.89
N LEU A 264 0.53 12.33 -17.96
CA LEU A 264 -0.90 12.42 -17.69
C LEU A 264 -1.16 13.50 -16.65
N PRO A 265 -2.38 14.06 -16.56
CA PRO A 265 -2.71 14.99 -15.49
C PRO A 265 -2.52 14.28 -14.13
N PRO A 266 -2.15 15.03 -13.09
CA PRO A 266 -2.13 14.50 -11.74
C PRO A 266 -3.55 14.09 -11.32
N ASP A 267 -3.66 12.96 -10.65
CA ASP A 267 -4.91 12.44 -10.05
C ASP A 267 -5.45 13.35 -8.95
#